data_913aab7eabb30f6d7f72bccaf1c5d934
#
_entry.id   913aab7eabb30f6d7f72bccaf1c5d934
#
_cell.length_a   1.000
_cell.length_b   1.000
_cell.length_c   1.000
_cell.angle_alpha   90.00
_cell.angle_beta   90.00
_cell.angle_gamma   90.00
#
_symmetry.space_group_name_H-M   'P 1'
#
loop_
_entity.id
_entity.type
_entity.pdbx_description
1 polymer ?
#
loop_
_entity_poly.entity_id
_entity_poly.type
_entity_poly.pdbx_seq_one_letter_code
_entity_poly.pdbx_strand_id
1 'polypeptide(L)' 'MSKLPGINHLVAVRALEKAGFRIIRQGKHIVMSNEERLVTIPRHNPIKAFTMGGIVKDAGLSVEQFKAFL' A
#
# COMPACT_ATOMS: atom_id res chain seq x y z
N MET A 1 7.85 6.58 17.64
CA MET A 1 7.61 5.68 16.49
C MET A 1 6.34 6.06 15.78
N SER A 2 6.41 6.16 14.46
CA SER A 2 5.24 6.47 13.67
C SER A 2 4.39 5.22 13.50
N LYS A 3 3.09 5.39 13.70
CA LYS A 3 2.12 4.34 13.37
C LYS A 3 1.29 4.80 12.20
N LEU A 4 0.93 3.86 11.35
CA LEU A 4 -0.02 4.13 10.28
C LEU A 4 -1.44 4.07 10.84
N PRO A 5 -2.31 5.00 10.47
CA PRO A 5 -3.72 4.86 10.79
C PRO A 5 -4.34 3.76 9.92
N GLY A 6 -5.57 3.37 10.23
CA GLY A 6 -6.34 2.56 9.31
C GLY A 6 -6.56 3.35 8.02
N ILE A 7 -6.33 2.72 6.88
CA ILE A 7 -6.33 3.41 5.59
C ILE A 7 -7.30 2.71 4.64
N ASN A 8 -8.15 3.52 3.99
CA ASN A 8 -9.02 3.02 2.93
C ASN A 8 -8.16 2.41 1.82
N HIS A 9 -8.58 1.26 1.28
CA HIS A 9 -7.77 0.58 0.27
C HIS A 9 -7.53 1.43 -0.99
N LEU A 10 -8.48 2.27 -1.37
CA LEU A 10 -8.29 3.15 -2.53
C LEU A 10 -7.26 4.25 -2.25
N VAL A 11 -7.21 4.72 -1.01
CA VAL A 11 -6.19 5.69 -0.60
C VAL A 11 -4.82 5.03 -0.63
N ALA A 12 -4.73 3.78 -0.17
CA ALA A 12 -3.47 3.03 -0.20
C ALA A 12 -2.99 2.82 -1.64
N VAL A 13 -3.90 2.47 -2.56
CA VAL A 13 -3.57 2.33 -3.98
C VAL A 13 -3.02 3.63 -4.53
N ARG A 14 -3.70 4.73 -4.24
CA ARG A 14 -3.27 6.04 -4.75
C ARG A 14 -1.90 6.45 -4.21
N ALA A 15 -1.65 6.19 -2.94
CA ALA A 15 -0.34 6.48 -2.35
C ALA A 15 0.75 5.65 -3.01
N LEU A 16 0.50 4.37 -3.27
CA LEU A 16 1.47 3.51 -3.93
C LEU A 16 1.68 3.90 -5.39
N GLU A 17 0.65 4.39 -6.07
CA GLU A 17 0.82 4.94 -7.41
C GLU A 17 1.78 6.12 -7.41
N LYS A 18 1.67 7.01 -6.43
CA LYS A 18 2.61 8.12 -6.27
C LYS A 18 4.04 7.63 -6.01
N ALA A 19 4.17 6.47 -5.38
CA ALA A 19 5.46 5.87 -5.11
C ALA A 19 6.04 5.10 -6.30
N GLY A 20 5.34 5.08 -7.43
CA GLY A 20 5.83 4.43 -8.64
C GLY A 20 5.25 3.06 -8.92
N PHE A 21 4.28 2.62 -8.12
CA PHE A 21 3.59 1.35 -8.36
C PHE A 21 2.43 1.55 -9.32
N ARG A 22 2.07 0.47 -10.00
CA ARG A 22 0.89 0.47 -10.88
C ARG A 22 0.09 -0.80 -10.64
N ILE A 23 -1.22 -0.71 -10.87
CA ILE A 23 -2.10 -1.86 -10.74
C ILE A 23 -1.84 -2.79 -11.94
N ILE A 24 -1.53 -4.04 -11.64
CA ILE A 24 -1.31 -5.04 -12.67
C ILE A 24 -2.41 -6.10 -12.68
N ARG A 25 -3.21 -6.17 -11.62
CA ARG A 25 -4.31 -7.13 -11.54
C ARG A 25 -5.34 -6.64 -10.54
N GLN A 26 -6.61 -6.82 -10.88
CA GLN A 26 -7.73 -6.52 -9.99
C GLN A 26 -8.65 -7.74 -9.92
N GLY A 27 -8.65 -8.40 -8.78
CA GLY A 27 -9.52 -9.52 -8.49
C GLY A 27 -10.06 -9.35 -7.08
N LYS A 28 -10.02 -10.39 -6.27
CA LYS A 28 -10.36 -10.29 -4.85
C LYS A 28 -9.46 -9.30 -4.14
N HIS A 29 -8.21 -9.22 -4.58
CA HIS A 29 -7.25 -8.27 -4.08
C HIS A 29 -6.71 -7.45 -5.25
N ILE A 30 -6.21 -6.27 -4.96
CA ILE A 30 -5.55 -5.45 -5.96
C ILE A 30 -4.06 -5.75 -5.87
N VAL A 31 -3.47 -6.14 -7.00
CA VAL A 31 -2.04 -6.42 -7.06
C VAL A 31 -1.36 -5.26 -7.79
N MET A 32 -0.33 -4.71 -7.18
CA MET A 32 0.44 -3.60 -7.74
C MET A 32 1.91 -3.96 -7.84
N SER A 33 2.59 -3.39 -8.80
CA SER A 33 4.01 -3.65 -9.01
C SER A 33 4.73 -2.40 -9.51
N ASN A 34 6.00 -2.29 -9.17
CA ASN A 34 6.90 -1.28 -9.72
C ASN A 34 8.03 -1.93 -10.53
N GLU A 35 7.81 -3.15 -11.00
CA GLU A 35 8.76 -3.98 -11.75
C GLU A 35 9.79 -4.69 -10.88
N GLU A 36 10.13 -4.15 -9.73
CA GLU A 36 11.06 -4.78 -8.79
C GLU A 36 10.35 -5.46 -7.64
N ARG A 37 9.21 -4.92 -7.26
CA ARG A 37 8.46 -5.39 -6.11
C ARG A 37 7.00 -5.56 -6.46
N LEU A 38 6.35 -6.46 -5.74
CA LEU A 38 4.94 -6.76 -5.92
C LEU A 38 4.26 -6.67 -4.57
N VAL A 39 3.14 -5.97 -4.54
CA VAL A 39 2.34 -5.85 -3.32
C VAL A 39 0.90 -6.24 -3.60
N THR A 40 0.25 -6.84 -2.60
CA THR A 40 -1.16 -7.22 -2.68
C THR A 40 -1.94 -6.39 -1.67
N ILE A 41 -2.96 -5.70 -2.14
CA ILE A 41 -3.77 -4.81 -1.31
C ILE A 41 -5.14 -5.44 -1.12
N PRO A 42 -5.50 -5.78 0.12
CA PRO A 42 -6.84 -6.30 0.40
C PRO A 42 -7.89 -5.19 0.26
N ARG A 43 -9.08 -5.56 -0.16
CA ARG A 43 -10.16 -4.59 -0.34
C ARG A 43 -10.91 -4.36 0.97
N HIS A 44 -10.19 -3.95 1.98
CA HIS A 44 -10.76 -3.63 3.29
C HIS A 44 -10.83 -2.10 3.47
N ASN A 45 -11.84 -1.64 4.16
CA ASN A 45 -12.03 -0.23 4.48
C ASN A 45 -12.41 -0.11 5.94
N PRO A 46 -11.47 0.25 6.83
CA PRO A 46 -10.06 0.53 6.52
C PRO A 46 -9.21 -0.73 6.51
N ILE A 47 -8.06 -0.64 5.86
CA ILE A 47 -7.01 -1.65 6.01
C ILE A 47 -6.37 -1.39 7.37
N LYS A 48 -6.29 -2.42 8.20
CA LYS A 48 -5.72 -2.27 9.54
C LYS A 48 -4.26 -1.83 9.48
N ALA A 49 -3.85 -1.04 10.46
CA ALA A 49 -2.49 -0.52 10.52
C ALA A 49 -1.43 -1.63 10.43
N PHE A 50 -1.65 -2.75 11.09
CA PHE A 50 -0.72 -3.88 11.05
C PHE A 50 -0.57 -4.41 9.62
N THR A 51 -1.68 -4.60 8.93
CA THR A 51 -1.68 -5.08 7.54
C THR A 51 -1.00 -4.07 6.63
N MET A 52 -1.30 -2.77 6.81
CA MET A 52 -0.65 -1.73 6.03
C MET A 52 0.86 -1.70 6.25
N GLY A 53 1.31 -1.92 7.48
CA GLY A 53 2.73 -1.99 7.77
C GLY A 53 3.44 -3.06 6.95
N GLY A 54 2.81 -4.22 6.80
CA GLY A 54 3.35 -5.30 5.97
C GLY A 54 3.39 -4.92 4.50
N ILE A 55 2.34 -4.26 3.99
CA ILE A 55 2.28 -3.81 2.60
C ILE A 55 3.38 -2.79 2.33
N VAL A 56 3.55 -1.83 3.23
CA VAL A 56 4.58 -0.80 3.11
C VAL A 56 5.97 -1.43 3.06
N LYS A 57 6.20 -2.42 3.92
CA LYS A 57 7.46 -3.14 3.95
C LYS A 57 7.70 -3.90 2.64
N ASP A 58 6.69 -4.57 2.14
CA ASP A 58 6.78 -5.30 0.88
C ASP A 58 7.05 -4.35 -0.29
N ALA A 59 6.58 -3.12 -0.20
CA ALA A 59 6.83 -2.09 -1.20
C ALA A 59 8.26 -1.54 -1.11
N GLY A 60 9.02 -1.92 -0.09
CA GLY A 60 10.36 -1.41 0.10
C GLY A 60 10.41 0.01 0.67
N LEU A 61 9.31 0.45 1.27
CA LEU A 61 9.21 1.79 1.82
C LEU A 61 9.28 1.75 3.35
N SER A 62 9.71 2.86 3.93
CA SER A 62 9.53 3.08 5.36
C SER A 62 8.12 3.65 5.59
N VAL A 63 7.65 3.58 6.82
CA VAL A 63 6.36 4.17 7.19
C VAL A 63 6.36 5.67 6.88
N GLU A 64 7.46 6.36 7.16
CA GLU A 64 7.59 7.78 6.89
C GLU A 64 7.51 8.09 5.40
N GLN A 65 8.17 7.29 4.58
CA GLN A 65 8.12 7.46 3.14
C GLN A 65 6.71 7.27 2.61
N PHE A 66 6.02 6.23 3.09
CA PHE A 66 4.65 5.99 2.67
C PHE A 66 3.72 7.13 3.09
N LYS A 67 3.87 7.63 4.32
CA LYS A 67 3.05 8.74 4.81
C LYS A 67 3.20 9.99 3.95
N ALA A 68 4.37 10.19 3.38
CA ALA A 68 4.60 11.35 2.50
C ALA A 68 3.76 11.29 1.24
N PHE A 69 3.26 10.13 0.85
CA PHE A 69 2.39 9.96 -0.31
C PHE A 69 0.89 10.01 0.04
N LEU A 70 0.55 10.09 1.30
CA LEU A 70 -0.85 10.20 1.74
C LEU A 70 -1.39 11.66 1.67
#